data_0739dfed7c3ef7457df50b332deedd1c
#
_entry.id   0739dfed7c3ef7457df50b332deedd1c
#
_cell.length_a   1.000
_cell.length_b   1.000
_cell.length_c   1.000
_cell.angle_alpha   90.00
_cell.angle_beta   90.00
_cell.angle_gamma   90.00
#
_symmetry.space_group_name_H-M   'P 1'
#
loop_
_entity.id
_entity.type
_entity.pdbx_description
1 polymer ?
#
loop_
_entity_poly.entity_id
_entity_poly.type
_entity_poly.pdbx_seq_one_letter_code
_entity_poly.pdbx_strand_id
1 'polypeptide(L)'
;PLRELEYVLEQESAFFTTKPGLLFRRASIGGTVYKGAQLYKAKNPEVGTTFEWYLADGASRVKDNRSEANEELPHYPNLDQLQKEDWEEKPYLIFEVSDSLGNPVARFTKADSKGISRHTWDGRMSSKASIRTNGEPITEAYGTTYVLPGTYYVSLSRSTNGSIETLVNRHEFKVNHLYNYEGIDMEFNQSVDALMARSNEVS
;
A
#
# COMPACT_ATOMS: atom_id res chain seq x y z
N PRO A 1 0.51 -6.15 16.74
CA PRO A 1 1.78 -5.41 16.65
C PRO A 1 2.56 -5.37 17.97
N LEU A 2 1.94 -4.99 19.12
CA LEU A 2 2.69 -4.81 20.38
C LEU A 2 3.43 -6.07 20.87
N ARG A 3 2.94 -7.27 20.59
CA ARG A 3 3.59 -8.54 20.98
C ARG A 3 4.85 -8.86 20.17
N GLU A 4 4.97 -8.27 19.00
CA GLU A 4 6.06 -8.49 18.06
C GLU A 4 7.03 -7.31 18.03
N LEU A 5 6.74 -6.26 18.83
CA LEU A 5 7.44 -4.98 18.76
C LEU A 5 8.95 -5.15 19.01
N GLU A 6 9.33 -5.92 20.02
CA GLU A 6 10.73 -6.15 20.35
C GLU A 6 11.49 -6.78 19.18
N TYR A 7 10.93 -7.84 18.60
CA TYR A 7 11.52 -8.52 17.44
C TYR A 7 11.61 -7.62 16.20
N VAL A 8 10.57 -6.81 15.94
CA VAL A 8 10.52 -5.94 14.77
C VAL A 8 11.49 -4.76 14.91
N LEU A 9 11.68 -4.22 16.11
CA LEU A 9 12.63 -3.12 16.36
C LEU A 9 14.11 -3.53 16.23
N GLU A 10 14.41 -4.80 16.27
CA GLU A 10 15.77 -5.32 16.01
C GLU A 10 16.10 -5.39 14.51
N GLN A 11 15.10 -5.24 13.64
CA GLN A 11 15.27 -5.30 12.19
C GLN A 11 15.39 -3.89 11.59
N GLU A 12 16.07 -3.78 10.46
CA GLU A 12 16.13 -2.52 9.70
C GLU A 12 14.78 -2.19 9.06
N SER A 13 14.06 -3.20 8.61
CA SER A 13 12.72 -3.08 8.03
C SER A 13 11.94 -4.37 8.19
N ALA A 14 10.69 -4.27 8.62
CA ALA A 14 9.83 -5.43 8.77
C ALA A 14 8.36 -5.07 8.70
N PHE A 15 7.54 -6.05 8.28
CA PHE A 15 6.10 -6.00 8.50
C PHE A 15 5.75 -6.65 9.84
N PHE A 16 4.76 -6.09 10.51
CA PHE A 16 4.06 -6.78 11.58
C PHE A 16 3.14 -7.85 11.00
N THR A 17 2.82 -8.88 11.80
CA THR A 17 1.84 -9.90 11.40
C THR A 17 0.55 -9.25 10.94
N THR A 18 0.23 -9.43 9.67
CA THR A 18 -0.95 -8.84 9.04
C THR A 18 -2.19 -9.66 9.36
N LYS A 19 -3.20 -9.03 9.94
CA LYS A 19 -4.50 -9.67 10.15
C LYS A 19 -5.16 -9.92 8.80
N PRO A 20 -5.95 -11.02 8.65
CA PRO A 20 -6.72 -11.25 7.43
C PRO A 20 -7.57 -10.03 7.09
N GLY A 21 -7.41 -9.54 5.86
CA GLY A 21 -8.21 -8.45 5.33
C GLY A 21 -9.65 -8.90 5.14
N LEU A 22 -10.59 -8.01 5.43
CA LEU A 22 -12.01 -8.27 5.23
C LEU A 22 -12.56 -7.39 4.12
N LEU A 23 -13.09 -8.02 3.07
CA LEU A 23 -13.81 -7.36 2.02
C LEU A 23 -15.31 -7.47 2.27
N PHE A 24 -15.97 -6.33 2.39
CA PHE A 24 -17.41 -6.26 2.58
C PHE A 24 -17.98 -4.99 1.95
N ARG A 25 -19.22 -5.07 1.52
CA ARG A 25 -19.96 -3.90 1.03
C ARG A 25 -20.64 -3.21 2.20
N ARG A 26 -20.33 -1.94 2.40
CA ARG A 26 -21.06 -1.14 3.38
C ARG A 26 -22.48 -0.92 2.89
N ALA A 27 -23.47 -1.37 3.65
CA ALA A 27 -24.85 -1.03 3.39
C ALA A 27 -25.09 0.44 3.78
N SER A 28 -25.59 1.24 2.85
CA SER A 28 -26.11 2.57 3.17
C SER A 28 -27.57 2.40 3.57
N ILE A 29 -27.81 2.40 4.88
CA ILE A 29 -29.19 2.48 5.38
C ILE A 29 -29.57 3.96 5.32
N GLY A 30 -30.43 4.31 4.37
CA GLY A 30 -30.98 5.66 4.26
C GLY A 30 -31.74 6.05 5.53
N GLY A 31 -31.46 7.24 6.05
CA GLY A 31 -32.12 7.79 7.24
C GLY A 31 -31.29 7.71 8.52
N THR A 32 -31.62 8.55 9.47
CA THR A 32 -31.02 8.58 10.80
C THR A 32 -31.66 7.49 11.65
N VAL A 33 -30.98 6.40 11.89
CA VAL A 33 -31.43 5.41 12.85
C VAL A 33 -31.35 6.02 14.24
N TYR A 34 -32.49 6.32 14.83
CA TYR A 34 -32.58 6.81 16.20
C TYR A 34 -32.18 5.71 17.17
N LYS A 35 -31.10 5.92 17.92
CA LYS A 35 -30.55 4.94 18.87
C LYS A 35 -30.75 5.35 20.35
N GLY A 36 -31.80 6.11 20.65
CA GLY A 36 -32.09 6.60 21.99
C GLY A 36 -31.15 7.74 22.44
N ALA A 37 -31.07 8.00 23.74
CA ALA A 37 -30.32 9.12 24.31
C ALA A 37 -28.79 8.99 24.19
N GLN A 38 -28.27 7.78 23.95
CA GLN A 38 -26.83 7.56 23.75
C GLN A 38 -26.52 7.43 22.26
N LEU A 39 -26.07 8.51 21.66
CA LEU A 39 -25.76 8.61 20.22
C LEU A 39 -24.39 8.05 19.83
N TYR A 40 -23.73 7.26 20.70
CA TYR A 40 -22.40 6.70 20.38
C TYR A 40 -22.50 5.71 19.20
N LYS A 41 -21.78 6.04 18.12
CA LYS A 41 -21.60 5.17 16.96
C LYS A 41 -20.12 4.82 16.86
N ALA A 42 -19.77 3.55 17.06
CA ALA A 42 -18.45 3.08 16.71
C ALA A 42 -18.25 3.19 15.19
N LYS A 43 -17.06 3.61 14.76
CA LYS A 43 -16.70 3.57 13.33
C LYS A 43 -16.63 2.11 12.89
N ASN A 44 -17.17 1.83 11.71
CA ASN A 44 -16.93 0.53 11.09
C ASN A 44 -15.44 0.35 10.82
N PRO A 45 -14.91 -0.89 10.90
CA PRO A 45 -13.55 -1.16 10.47
C PRO A 45 -13.36 -0.75 9.01
N GLU A 46 -12.15 -0.43 8.63
CA GLU A 46 -11.80 -0.16 7.25
C GLU A 46 -11.94 -1.44 6.43
N VAL A 47 -12.44 -1.28 5.19
CA VAL A 47 -12.55 -2.40 4.24
C VAL A 47 -11.17 -2.71 3.70
N GLY A 48 -10.78 -3.98 3.67
CA GLY A 48 -9.53 -4.41 3.09
C GLY A 48 -8.51 -4.94 4.10
N THR A 49 -7.26 -4.89 3.73
CA THR A 49 -6.12 -5.39 4.52
C THR A 49 -5.30 -4.22 5.05
N THR A 50 -5.07 -4.20 6.35
CA THR A 50 -4.21 -3.19 6.98
C THR A 50 -2.80 -3.72 7.13
N PHE A 51 -1.85 -3.08 6.46
CA PHE A 51 -0.43 -3.31 6.63
C PHE A 51 0.13 -2.37 7.69
N GLU A 52 0.91 -2.92 8.59
CA GLU A 52 1.70 -2.17 9.56
C GLU A 52 3.15 -2.56 9.35
N TRP A 53 4.04 -1.58 9.23
CA TRP A 53 5.46 -1.82 9.00
C TRP A 53 6.33 -0.90 9.83
N TYR A 54 7.56 -1.31 10.02
CA TYR A 54 8.59 -0.57 10.72
C TYR A 54 9.78 -0.32 9.80
N LEU A 55 10.32 0.87 9.89
CA LEU A 55 11.59 1.25 9.26
C LEU A 55 12.49 1.88 10.33
N ALA A 56 13.69 1.33 10.50
CA ALA A 56 14.68 1.86 11.42
C ALA A 56 15.14 3.26 10.98
N ASP A 57 15.27 3.46 9.68
CA ASP A 57 15.64 4.74 9.09
C ASP A 57 14.78 5.07 7.87
N GLY A 58 14.43 6.36 7.75
CA GLY A 58 13.83 6.93 6.55
C GLY A 58 14.92 7.49 5.63
N ALA A 59 14.73 7.40 4.31
CA ALA A 59 15.58 8.10 3.38
C ALA A 59 15.23 9.59 3.35
N SER A 60 16.22 10.44 3.45
CA SER A 60 16.10 11.89 3.38
C SER A 60 16.76 12.43 2.12
N ARG A 61 16.29 13.56 1.62
CA ARG A 61 16.93 14.27 0.50
C ARG A 61 18.19 14.98 0.97
N VAL A 62 19.11 15.19 0.05
CA VAL A 62 20.33 16.01 0.30
C VAL A 62 19.96 17.40 0.83
N LYS A 63 18.89 18.00 0.28
CA LYS A 63 18.35 19.28 0.74
C LYS A 63 17.88 19.24 2.21
N ASP A 64 17.19 18.18 2.62
CA ASP A 64 16.68 18.03 3.98
C ASP A 64 17.87 17.88 4.96
N ASN A 65 18.83 17.01 4.63
CA ASN A 65 20.05 16.82 5.43
C ASN A 65 20.88 18.12 5.57
N ARG A 66 20.99 18.90 4.48
CA ARG A 66 21.68 20.18 4.54
C ARG A 66 20.94 21.19 5.42
N SER A 67 19.62 21.21 5.37
CA SER A 67 18.80 22.11 6.21
C SER A 67 18.97 21.79 7.68
N GLU A 68 18.98 20.51 8.04
CA GLU A 68 19.21 20.06 9.43
C GLU A 68 20.63 20.37 9.91
N ALA A 69 21.64 20.22 9.05
CA ALA A 69 23.04 20.50 9.39
C ALA A 69 23.34 22.00 9.52
N ASN A 70 22.53 22.89 8.94
CA ASN A 70 22.78 24.32 8.85
C ASN A 70 21.97 25.17 9.85
N GLU A 71 21.41 24.58 10.90
CA GLU A 71 20.65 25.34 11.91
C GLU A 71 21.47 26.43 12.61
N GLU A 72 22.81 26.28 12.70
CA GLU A 72 23.66 27.26 13.39
C GLU A 72 24.31 28.31 12.48
N LEU A 73 24.61 27.99 11.22
CA LEU A 73 25.24 28.93 10.27
C LEU A 73 24.78 28.66 8.82
N PRO A 74 24.10 29.62 8.18
CA PRO A 74 23.63 29.43 6.81
C PRO A 74 24.79 29.35 5.83
N HIS A 75 25.18 28.13 5.44
CA HIS A 75 26.06 27.91 4.32
C HIS A 75 25.26 27.85 3.02
N TYR A 76 25.44 28.83 2.16
CA TYR A 76 24.77 28.85 0.85
C TYR A 76 25.47 27.85 -0.08
N PRO A 77 24.76 26.84 -0.59
CA PRO A 77 25.32 25.90 -1.55
C PRO A 77 25.64 26.61 -2.87
N ASN A 78 26.56 26.06 -3.62
CA ASN A 78 26.82 26.57 -4.96
C ASN A 78 25.70 26.23 -5.91
N LEU A 79 25.69 26.84 -7.12
CA LEU A 79 24.61 26.67 -8.10
C LEU A 79 24.44 25.19 -8.52
N ASP A 80 25.54 24.46 -8.70
CA ASP A 80 25.49 23.04 -9.10
C ASP A 80 24.87 22.15 -8.02
N GLN A 81 25.08 22.49 -6.75
CA GLN A 81 24.46 21.78 -5.63
C GLN A 81 22.95 22.06 -5.58
N LEU A 82 22.55 23.33 -5.75
CA LEU A 82 21.14 23.70 -5.81
C LEU A 82 20.40 23.00 -6.95
N GLN A 83 21.02 22.92 -8.14
CA GLN A 83 20.41 22.20 -9.26
C GLN A 83 20.24 20.71 -8.98
N LYS A 84 21.21 20.06 -8.33
CA LYS A 84 21.09 18.66 -7.92
C LYS A 84 19.98 18.44 -6.90
N GLU A 85 19.87 19.35 -5.92
CA GLU A 85 18.81 19.32 -4.92
C GLU A 85 17.41 19.54 -5.53
N ASP A 86 17.29 20.39 -6.54
CA ASP A 86 16.01 20.68 -7.22
C ASP A 86 15.54 19.51 -8.10
N TRP A 87 16.49 18.70 -8.62
CA TRP A 87 16.18 17.53 -9.44
C TRP A 87 16.04 16.25 -8.61
N GLU A 88 16.38 16.28 -7.33
CA GLU A 88 16.28 15.14 -6.47
C GLU A 88 14.81 14.79 -6.17
N GLU A 89 14.40 13.57 -6.55
CA GLU A 89 13.07 13.06 -6.22
C GLU A 89 12.97 12.75 -4.72
N LYS A 90 11.80 13.09 -4.15
CA LYS A 90 11.53 12.73 -2.77
C LYS A 90 11.46 11.20 -2.63
N PRO A 91 12.20 10.60 -1.69
CA PRO A 91 12.13 9.17 -1.43
C PRO A 91 10.72 8.71 -1.13
N TYR A 92 10.35 7.54 -1.64
CA TYR A 92 9.05 6.93 -1.38
C TYR A 92 9.14 5.42 -1.32
N LEU A 93 8.17 4.83 -0.64
CA LEU A 93 8.00 3.41 -0.53
C LEU A 93 7.07 2.88 -1.61
N ILE A 94 7.41 1.74 -2.17
CA ILE A 94 6.64 1.01 -3.16
C ILE A 94 6.13 -0.27 -2.52
N PHE A 95 4.83 -0.43 -2.50
CA PHE A 95 4.17 -1.67 -2.11
C PHE A 95 3.70 -2.38 -3.37
N GLU A 96 4.09 -3.63 -3.52
CA GLU A 96 3.62 -4.48 -4.60
C GLU A 96 2.93 -5.70 -4.02
N VAL A 97 1.65 -5.85 -4.33
CA VAL A 97 0.84 -6.99 -3.92
C VAL A 97 0.80 -7.98 -5.06
N SER A 98 1.10 -9.24 -4.78
CA SER A 98 1.06 -10.34 -5.74
C SER A 98 0.19 -11.49 -5.25
N ASP A 99 -0.28 -12.31 -6.18
CA ASP A 99 -1.00 -13.54 -5.90
C ASP A 99 -0.03 -14.69 -5.50
N SER A 100 -0.57 -15.88 -5.27
CA SER A 100 0.22 -17.07 -4.93
C SER A 100 1.17 -17.52 -6.05
N LEU A 101 0.88 -17.16 -7.30
CA LEU A 101 1.68 -17.47 -8.48
C LEU A 101 2.75 -16.41 -8.76
N GLY A 102 2.74 -15.29 -8.02
CA GLY A 102 3.67 -14.18 -8.21
C GLY A 102 3.21 -13.15 -9.23
N ASN A 103 1.98 -13.23 -9.73
CA ASN A 103 1.46 -12.20 -10.63
C ASN A 103 1.14 -10.94 -9.83
N PRO A 104 1.54 -9.74 -10.32
CA PRO A 104 1.24 -8.49 -9.65
C PRO A 104 -0.26 -8.19 -9.73
N VAL A 105 -0.85 -7.93 -8.57
CA VAL A 105 -2.28 -7.65 -8.40
C VAL A 105 -2.51 -6.16 -8.18
N ALA A 106 -1.72 -5.55 -7.29
CA ALA A 106 -1.82 -4.13 -7.00
C ALA A 106 -0.46 -3.53 -6.68
N ARG A 107 -0.29 -2.26 -7.02
CA ARG A 107 0.88 -1.47 -6.68
C ARG A 107 0.45 -0.10 -6.19
N PHE A 108 1.01 0.34 -5.08
CA PHE A 108 0.77 1.68 -4.54
C PHE A 108 2.02 2.22 -3.84
N THR A 109 2.08 3.52 -3.65
CA THR A 109 3.23 4.19 -3.05
C THR A 109 2.83 4.91 -1.78
N LYS A 110 3.79 5.03 -0.86
CA LYS A 110 3.65 5.79 0.39
C LYS A 110 4.92 6.61 0.64
N ALA A 111 4.78 7.66 1.44
CA ALA A 111 5.93 8.42 1.87
C ALA A 111 6.88 7.54 2.68
N ASP A 112 8.17 7.71 2.47
CA ASP A 112 9.20 7.09 3.30
C ASP A 112 9.30 7.86 4.62
N SER A 113 9.02 7.17 5.71
CA SER A 113 9.07 7.75 7.04
C SER A 113 9.62 6.73 8.04
N LYS A 114 10.56 7.19 8.85
CA LYS A 114 11.13 6.41 9.96
C LYS A 114 10.06 6.03 10.97
N GLY A 115 10.21 4.85 11.57
CA GLY A 115 9.36 4.35 12.63
C GLY A 115 8.24 3.45 12.13
N ILE A 116 7.18 3.36 12.92
CA ILE A 116 6.02 2.51 12.63
C ILE A 116 5.02 3.30 11.81
N SER A 117 4.64 2.73 10.68
CA SER A 117 3.64 3.29 9.78
C SER A 117 2.54 2.28 9.46
N ARG A 118 1.42 2.78 8.97
CA ARG A 118 0.23 1.98 8.74
C ARG A 118 -0.51 2.44 7.50
N HIS A 119 -1.01 1.49 6.73
CA HIS A 119 -1.88 1.75 5.58
C HIS A 119 -2.87 0.63 5.36
N THR A 120 -4.10 0.96 5.01
CA THR A 120 -5.14 -0.01 4.64
C THR A 120 -5.32 -0.02 3.12
N TRP A 121 -5.01 -1.16 2.50
CA TRP A 121 -5.32 -1.43 1.11
C TRP A 121 -6.75 -1.95 1.02
N ASP A 122 -7.56 -1.36 0.16
CA ASP A 122 -8.99 -1.65 0.04
C ASP A 122 -9.33 -2.95 -0.71
N GLY A 123 -8.32 -3.69 -1.15
CA GLY A 123 -8.48 -4.94 -1.87
C GLY A 123 -8.80 -4.76 -3.36
N ARG A 124 -8.57 -3.58 -3.93
CA ARG A 124 -8.76 -3.35 -5.37
C ARG A 124 -7.50 -3.70 -6.15
N MET A 125 -7.73 -4.32 -7.31
CA MET A 125 -6.65 -4.58 -8.28
C MET A 125 -6.24 -3.27 -8.95
N SER A 126 -4.97 -3.13 -9.29
CA SER A 126 -4.51 -2.02 -10.10
C SER A 126 -5.15 -2.06 -11.49
N SER A 127 -5.52 -0.88 -12.00
CA SER A 127 -6.04 -0.79 -13.36
C SER A 127 -4.95 -1.15 -14.37
N LYS A 128 -5.30 -1.95 -15.36
CA LYS A 128 -4.48 -2.26 -16.53
C LYS A 128 -4.78 -1.32 -17.70
N ALA A 129 -5.58 -0.28 -17.49
CA ALA A 129 -5.88 0.70 -18.53
C ALA A 129 -4.62 1.44 -18.97
N SER A 130 -4.61 1.85 -20.23
CA SER A 130 -3.52 2.64 -20.81
C SER A 130 -3.26 3.90 -19.99
N ILE A 131 -1.99 4.19 -19.78
CA ILE A 131 -1.54 5.40 -19.11
C ILE A 131 -1.95 6.61 -19.94
N ARG A 132 -2.69 7.53 -19.36
CA ARG A 132 -2.96 8.83 -20.01
C ARG A 132 -1.71 9.70 -19.89
N THR A 133 -1.24 10.23 -21.01
CA THR A 133 -0.06 11.10 -21.06
C THR A 133 -0.40 12.56 -20.72
N ASN A 134 -1.20 12.78 -19.66
CA ASN A 134 -1.54 14.14 -19.21
C ASN A 134 -0.50 14.73 -18.25
N GLY A 135 0.63 14.05 -18.04
CA GLY A 135 1.73 14.53 -17.19
C GLY A 135 1.50 14.37 -15.68
N GLU A 136 0.36 13.83 -15.25
CA GLU A 136 0.14 13.55 -13.84
C GLU A 136 0.82 12.23 -13.43
N PRO A 137 1.56 12.21 -12.32
CA PRO A 137 2.13 10.96 -11.82
C PRO A 137 1.01 9.98 -11.46
N ILE A 138 1.17 8.73 -11.86
CA ILE A 138 0.25 7.65 -11.51
C ILE A 138 0.49 7.30 -10.03
N THR A 139 -0.14 8.03 -9.16
CA THR A 139 -0.02 7.81 -7.72
C THR A 139 -0.93 6.69 -7.21
N GLU A 140 -2.08 6.50 -7.85
CA GLU A 140 -3.01 5.41 -7.52
C GLU A 140 -3.76 5.00 -8.79
N ALA A 141 -3.53 3.79 -9.27
CA ALA A 141 -4.39 3.23 -10.29
C ALA A 141 -5.72 2.84 -9.63
N TYR A 142 -6.79 3.55 -9.96
CA TYR A 142 -8.12 3.18 -9.51
C TYR A 142 -8.51 1.83 -10.15
N GLY A 143 -8.27 0.76 -9.41
CA GLY A 143 -8.77 -0.55 -9.78
C GLY A 143 -10.29 -0.57 -9.64
N THR A 144 -10.95 -1.15 -10.61
CA THR A 144 -12.41 -1.28 -10.62
C THR A 144 -12.87 -2.58 -9.97
N THR A 145 -12.01 -3.59 -9.90
CA THR A 145 -12.31 -4.95 -9.46
C THR A 145 -11.62 -5.25 -8.14
N TYR A 146 -12.33 -5.88 -7.24
CA TYR A 146 -11.77 -6.41 -5.99
C TYR A 146 -11.08 -7.75 -6.24
N VAL A 147 -10.05 -8.01 -5.44
CA VAL A 147 -9.41 -9.33 -5.41
C VAL A 147 -10.35 -10.40 -4.85
N LEU A 148 -10.14 -11.63 -5.25
CA LEU A 148 -10.85 -12.79 -4.71
C LEU A 148 -10.34 -13.14 -3.31
N PRO A 149 -11.13 -13.87 -2.49
CA PRO A 149 -10.63 -14.44 -1.25
C PRO A 149 -9.44 -15.36 -1.52
N GLY A 150 -8.40 -15.24 -0.72
CA GLY A 150 -7.22 -16.07 -0.92
C GLY A 150 -6.00 -15.58 -0.15
N THR A 151 -4.87 -16.22 -0.44
CA THR A 151 -3.56 -15.86 0.10
C THR A 151 -2.83 -14.99 -0.92
N TYR A 152 -2.32 -13.86 -0.44
CA TYR A 152 -1.56 -12.88 -1.21
C TYR A 152 -0.26 -12.57 -0.51
N TYR A 153 0.63 -11.91 -1.23
CA TYR A 153 1.94 -11.51 -0.74
C TYR A 153 2.15 -10.03 -1.02
N VAL A 154 2.77 -9.34 -0.09
CA VAL A 154 3.18 -7.96 -0.27
C VAL A 154 4.70 -7.85 -0.15
N SER A 155 5.33 -7.13 -1.07
CA SER A 155 6.71 -6.71 -0.99
C SER A 155 6.80 -5.22 -0.73
N LEU A 156 7.86 -4.81 -0.06
CA LEU A 156 8.16 -3.42 0.26
C LEU A 156 9.51 -3.06 -0.33
N SER A 157 9.52 -2.05 -1.18
CA SER A 157 10.74 -1.48 -1.75
C SER A 157 10.80 0.02 -1.50
N ARG A 158 11.99 0.56 -1.44
CA ARG A 158 12.28 2.00 -1.34
C ARG A 158 12.79 2.51 -2.67
N SER A 159 12.25 3.61 -3.14
CA SER A 159 12.80 4.35 -4.27
C SER A 159 13.51 5.59 -3.76
N THR A 160 14.77 5.73 -4.12
CA THR A 160 15.60 6.90 -3.78
C THR A 160 16.28 7.35 -5.04
N ASN A 161 15.90 8.52 -5.54
CA ASN A 161 16.50 9.15 -6.72
C ASN A 161 16.61 8.18 -7.93
N GLY A 162 15.54 7.44 -8.23
CA GLY A 162 15.46 6.48 -9.33
C GLY A 162 16.09 5.10 -9.06
N SER A 163 16.75 4.91 -7.93
CA SER A 163 17.24 3.59 -7.49
C SER A 163 16.20 2.90 -6.62
N ILE A 164 15.94 1.62 -6.88
CA ILE A 164 14.97 0.82 -6.13
C ILE A 164 15.72 -0.23 -5.30
N GLU A 165 15.47 -0.19 -4.00
CA GLU A 165 15.99 -1.15 -3.03
C GLU A 165 14.83 -1.95 -2.43
N THR A 166 14.93 -3.28 -2.41
CA THR A 166 13.94 -4.12 -1.77
C THR A 166 14.22 -4.25 -0.29
N LEU A 167 13.32 -3.74 0.55
CA LEU A 167 13.41 -3.77 2.00
C LEU A 167 12.83 -5.07 2.58
N VAL A 168 11.66 -5.47 2.12
CA VAL A 168 11.02 -6.73 2.50
C VAL A 168 10.51 -7.43 1.24
N ASN A 169 11.07 -8.60 0.95
CA ASN A 169 10.80 -9.28 -0.31
C ASN A 169 9.38 -9.87 -0.39
N ARG A 170 8.95 -10.57 0.67
CA ARG A 170 7.68 -11.29 0.61
C ARG A 170 7.08 -11.45 2.01
N HIS A 171 5.92 -10.85 2.21
CA HIS A 171 5.15 -10.99 3.44
C HIS A 171 3.76 -11.53 3.11
N GLU A 172 3.40 -12.67 3.70
CA GLU A 172 2.13 -13.34 3.45
C GLU A 172 0.98 -12.69 4.21
N PHE A 173 -0.16 -12.57 3.55
CA PHE A 173 -1.42 -12.17 4.19
C PHE A 173 -2.61 -12.83 3.51
N LYS A 174 -3.75 -12.84 4.20
CA LYS A 174 -5.00 -13.44 3.70
C LYS A 174 -6.05 -12.36 3.50
N VAL A 175 -6.87 -12.57 2.47
CA VAL A 175 -8.05 -11.76 2.18
C VAL A 175 -9.27 -12.65 2.29
N ASN A 176 -10.24 -12.23 3.08
CA ASN A 176 -11.50 -12.94 3.28
C ASN A 176 -12.67 -12.05 2.87
N HIS A 177 -13.74 -12.64 2.37
CA HIS A 177 -15.02 -11.96 2.23
C HIS A 177 -15.86 -12.19 3.47
N LEU A 178 -16.58 -11.16 3.92
CA LEU A 178 -17.49 -11.26 5.07
C LEU A 178 -18.73 -12.10 4.76
N TYR A 179 -19.12 -12.15 3.49
CA TYR A 179 -20.25 -12.95 3.06
C TYR A 179 -19.76 -14.33 2.65
N ASN A 180 -20.31 -15.37 3.28
CA ASN A 180 -20.19 -16.73 2.76
C ASN A 180 -20.95 -16.78 1.45
N TYR A 181 -20.24 -16.72 0.36
CA TYR A 181 -20.78 -17.16 -0.92
C TYR A 181 -20.79 -18.69 -0.92
N GLU A 182 -21.71 -19.29 -0.16
CA GLU A 182 -22.04 -20.69 -0.32
C GLU A 182 -22.59 -20.85 -1.74
N GLY A 183 -21.77 -21.39 -2.63
CA GLY A 183 -22.16 -21.65 -4.02
C GLY A 183 -21.33 -20.98 -5.11
N ILE A 184 -20.32 -20.16 -4.79
CA ILE A 184 -19.32 -19.80 -5.77
C ILE A 184 -18.24 -20.87 -5.72
N ASP A 185 -18.42 -21.92 -6.53
CA ASP A 185 -17.46 -22.98 -6.71
C ASP A 185 -16.09 -22.42 -7.12
N MET A 186 -15.01 -23.07 -6.67
CA MET A 186 -13.66 -22.75 -7.11
C MET A 186 -13.54 -22.76 -8.66
N GLU A 187 -14.35 -23.55 -9.36
CA GLU A 187 -14.45 -23.55 -10.81
C GLU A 187 -14.96 -22.21 -11.39
N PHE A 188 -15.89 -21.54 -10.70
CA PHE A 188 -16.34 -20.23 -11.13
C PHE A 188 -15.22 -19.18 -10.99
N ASN A 189 -14.46 -19.23 -9.92
CA ASN A 189 -13.33 -18.33 -9.71
C ASN A 189 -12.22 -18.57 -10.76
N GLN A 190 -11.91 -19.82 -11.07
CA GLN A 190 -10.97 -20.17 -12.14
C GLN A 190 -11.47 -19.74 -13.52
N SER A 191 -12.77 -19.80 -13.77
CA SER A 191 -13.36 -19.33 -15.03
C SER A 191 -13.36 -17.81 -15.15
N VAL A 192 -13.53 -17.07 -14.05
CA VAL A 192 -13.38 -15.61 -14.02
C VAL A 192 -11.93 -15.19 -14.23
N ASP A 193 -10.97 -15.86 -13.59
CA ASP A 193 -9.55 -15.59 -13.79
C ASP A 193 -9.11 -15.90 -15.23
N ALA A 194 -9.61 -16.99 -15.82
CA ALA A 194 -9.38 -17.33 -17.22
C ALA A 194 -10.01 -16.31 -18.20
N LEU A 195 -11.19 -15.80 -17.91
CA LEU A 195 -11.83 -14.73 -18.68
C LEU A 195 -11.07 -13.41 -18.57
N MET A 196 -10.60 -13.08 -17.36
CA MET A 196 -9.78 -11.87 -17.13
C MET A 196 -8.43 -11.97 -17.85
N ALA A 197 -7.76 -13.14 -17.81
CA ALA A 197 -6.53 -13.39 -18.55
C ALA A 197 -6.76 -13.22 -20.06
N ARG A 198 -7.84 -13.78 -20.59
CA ARG A 198 -8.19 -13.73 -22.01
C ARG A 198 -8.57 -12.31 -22.49
N SER A 199 -9.20 -11.50 -21.64
CA SER A 199 -9.50 -10.09 -21.96
C SER A 199 -8.23 -9.25 -22.05
N ASN A 200 -7.15 -9.65 -21.38
CA ASN A 200 -5.86 -8.96 -21.39
C ASN A 200 -4.97 -9.32 -22.61
N GLU A 201 -5.25 -10.46 -23.28
CA GLU A 201 -4.55 -10.86 -24.49
C GLU A 201 -5.08 -10.15 -25.76
N VAL A 202 -6.27 -9.53 -25.68
CA VAL A 202 -6.96 -8.89 -26.82
C VAL A 202 -6.84 -7.36 -26.78
N SER A 203 -6.16 -6.80 -25.79
CA SER A 203 -5.90 -5.36 -25.66
C SER A 203 -4.44 -5.04 -25.93
#